data_9ccd5d7149dcf36042a3604dd1f40620
#
_entry.id   9ccd5d7149dcf36042a3604dd1f40620
#
_cell.length_a   1.000
_cell.length_b   1.000
_cell.length_c   1.000
_cell.angle_alpha   90.00
_cell.angle_beta   90.00
_cell.angle_gamma   90.00
#
_symmetry.space_group_name_H-M   'P 1'
#
loop_
_entity.id
_entity.type
_entity.pdbx_description
1 polymer ?
#
loop_
_entity_poly.entity_id
_entity_poly.type
_entity_poly.pdbx_seq_one_letter_code
_entity_poly.pdbx_strand_id
1 'polypeptide(L)'
;MHVIRVELPKQQNEIEVHVIADVHLSDPNCDIRGVQKRVADIAAKDNAYVILAGDLIDNATRSSVGDIYSTQLSPMEQIQLANKTFAPLKGRILCAVPGNHEERTYRADGIDITWLIANELGAGDRYAPDAALVFVSLGENSRRKSEGRQTTYSIYVNHGNGGGRKIGGKINRLADYAQIV
;
A
#
# COMPACT_ATOMS: atom_id res chain seq x y z
N MET A 1 -2.60 -15.70 -0.23
CA MET A 1 -2.48 -14.73 0.89
C MET A 1 -1.10 -14.85 1.51
N HIS A 2 -0.36 -13.76 1.61
CA HIS A 2 0.97 -13.68 2.20
C HIS A 2 0.91 -13.26 3.66
N VAL A 3 1.83 -13.75 4.48
CA VAL A 3 1.96 -13.34 5.88
C VAL A 3 3.22 -12.50 6.03
N ILE A 4 3.05 -11.27 6.47
CA ILE A 4 4.12 -10.30 6.70
C ILE A 4 4.20 -10.04 8.20
N ARG A 5 5.41 -10.08 8.77
CA ARG A 5 5.65 -9.75 10.18
C ARG A 5 6.58 -8.56 10.27
N VAL A 6 6.14 -7.53 11.00
CA VAL A 6 6.88 -6.30 11.20
C VAL A 6 7.04 -6.08 12.69
N GLU A 7 8.28 -6.08 13.14
CA GLU A 7 8.64 -5.69 14.51
C GLU A 7 9.10 -4.24 14.49
N LEU A 8 8.41 -3.39 15.23
CA LEU A 8 8.73 -1.98 15.34
C LEU A 8 9.71 -1.72 16.50
N PRO A 9 10.37 -0.53 16.53
CA PRO A 9 11.27 -0.18 17.61
C PRO A 9 10.59 -0.33 18.98
N LYS A 10 11.29 -0.94 19.92
CA LYS A 10 10.78 -1.29 21.26
C LYS A 10 10.22 -0.10 22.05
N GLN A 11 10.72 1.09 21.78
CA GLN A 11 10.31 2.34 22.43
C GLN A 11 8.98 2.89 21.91
N GLN A 12 8.47 2.35 20.80
CA GLN A 12 7.19 2.80 20.24
C GLN A 12 6.02 2.08 20.91
N ASN A 13 5.24 2.85 21.67
CA ASN A 13 4.03 2.38 22.33
C ASN A 13 2.74 2.75 21.55
N GLU A 14 2.86 3.64 20.59
CA GLU A 14 1.78 4.13 19.74
C GLU A 14 2.29 4.37 18.33
N ILE A 15 1.51 3.99 17.34
CA ILE A 15 1.78 4.27 15.93
C ILE A 15 0.55 4.79 15.22
N GLU A 16 0.79 5.58 14.19
CA GLU A 16 -0.21 5.93 13.20
C GLU A 16 0.01 5.07 11.94
N VAL A 17 -1.02 4.40 11.46
CA VAL A 17 -0.98 3.66 10.20
C VAL A 17 -1.81 4.40 9.15
N HIS A 18 -1.15 4.86 8.10
CA HIS A 18 -1.77 5.54 6.97
C HIS A 18 -1.92 4.58 5.81
N VAL A 19 -3.12 4.46 5.26
CA VAL A 19 -3.36 3.70 4.04
C VAL A 19 -3.36 4.65 2.86
N ILE A 20 -2.54 4.35 1.85
CA ILE A 20 -2.44 5.06 0.58
C ILE A 20 -2.89 4.10 -0.52
N ALA A 21 -3.99 4.42 -1.18
CA ALA A 21 -4.56 3.69 -2.30
C ALA A 21 -5.18 4.65 -3.30
N ASP A 22 -5.44 4.18 -4.52
CA ASP A 22 -6.18 4.91 -5.56
C ASP A 22 -5.60 6.31 -5.85
N VAL A 23 -4.29 6.41 -5.87
CA VAL A 23 -3.59 7.69 -6.10
C VAL A 23 -3.59 8.04 -7.58
N HIS A 24 -3.46 7.04 -8.45
CA HIS A 24 -3.42 7.20 -9.91
C HIS A 24 -2.45 8.27 -10.37
N LEU A 25 -1.19 8.22 -9.88
CA LEU A 25 -0.16 9.17 -10.33
C LEU A 25 -0.06 9.16 -11.85
N SER A 26 -0.01 10.34 -12.45
CA SER A 26 -0.07 10.67 -13.87
C SER A 26 -1.48 10.72 -14.49
N ASP A 27 -2.54 10.35 -13.80
CA ASP A 27 -3.89 10.72 -14.25
C ASP A 27 -4.01 12.26 -14.24
N PRO A 28 -4.60 12.87 -15.28
CA PRO A 28 -4.80 14.32 -15.33
C PRO A 28 -5.58 14.91 -14.15
N ASN A 29 -6.42 14.12 -13.50
CA ASN A 29 -7.20 14.52 -12.34
C ASN A 29 -6.50 14.25 -11.01
N CYS A 30 -5.32 13.68 -10.99
CA CYS A 30 -4.56 13.42 -9.78
C CYS A 30 -4.06 14.71 -9.16
N ASP A 31 -4.44 15.00 -7.91
CA ASP A 31 -3.86 16.08 -7.12
C ASP A 31 -2.47 15.72 -6.58
N ILE A 32 -1.47 15.72 -7.46
CA ILE A 32 -0.10 15.37 -7.10
C ILE A 32 0.45 16.24 -5.97
N ARG A 33 0.05 17.50 -5.86
CA ARG A 33 0.53 18.40 -4.79
C ARG A 33 -0.05 18.00 -3.44
N GLY A 34 -1.33 17.63 -3.42
CA GLY A 34 -2.00 17.09 -2.24
C GLY A 34 -1.35 15.78 -1.78
N VAL A 35 -1.04 14.88 -2.73
CA VAL A 35 -0.32 13.63 -2.44
C VAL A 35 1.04 13.91 -1.84
N GLN A 36 1.86 14.77 -2.46
CA GLN A 36 3.19 15.12 -1.97
C GLN A 36 3.15 15.75 -0.59
N LYS A 37 2.18 16.66 -0.35
CA LYS A 37 1.97 17.25 0.97
C LYS A 37 1.64 16.17 2.00
N ARG A 38 0.72 15.25 1.69
CA ARG A 38 0.34 14.16 2.58
C ARG A 38 1.51 13.26 2.91
N VAL A 39 2.33 12.90 1.91
CA VAL A 39 3.55 12.12 2.10
C VAL A 39 4.53 12.84 3.03
N ALA A 40 4.73 14.15 2.85
CA ALA A 40 5.60 14.94 3.70
C ALA A 40 5.06 15.02 5.15
N ASP A 41 3.75 15.22 5.32
CA ASP A 41 3.09 15.26 6.63
C ASP A 41 3.25 13.91 7.40
N ILE A 42 3.18 12.78 6.69
CA ILE A 42 3.41 11.45 7.25
C ILE A 42 4.89 11.27 7.62
N ALA A 43 5.79 11.62 6.69
CA ALA A 43 7.22 11.46 6.89
C ALA A 43 7.79 12.31 8.04
N ALA A 44 7.13 13.42 8.38
CA ALA A 44 7.49 14.29 9.49
C ALA A 44 7.22 13.70 10.88
N LYS A 45 6.44 12.62 10.97
CA LYS A 45 6.08 11.96 12.25
C LYS A 45 6.93 10.72 12.46
N ASP A 46 7.54 10.58 13.63
CA ASP A 46 8.41 9.43 13.93
C ASP A 46 7.66 8.12 14.11
N ASN A 47 6.39 8.19 14.51
CA ASN A 47 5.52 7.02 14.76
C ASN A 47 4.53 6.72 13.62
N ALA A 48 4.67 7.36 12.44
CA ALA A 48 3.80 7.14 11.32
C ALA A 48 4.37 6.09 10.35
N TYR A 49 3.51 5.15 9.97
CA TYR A 49 3.79 4.06 9.04
C TYR A 49 2.74 4.02 7.93
N VAL A 50 3.06 3.33 6.84
CA VAL A 50 2.23 3.34 5.64
C VAL A 50 1.95 1.93 5.13
N ILE A 51 0.74 1.72 4.65
CA ILE A 51 0.35 0.60 3.79
C ILE A 51 0.06 1.17 2.41
N LEU A 52 0.74 0.65 1.38
CA LEU A 52 0.47 0.96 -0.02
C LEU A 52 -0.51 -0.09 -0.55
N ALA A 53 -1.75 0.33 -0.77
CA ALA A 53 -2.85 -0.61 -1.07
C ALA A 53 -3.32 -0.53 -2.53
N GLY A 54 -2.39 -0.32 -3.46
CA GLY A 54 -2.62 -0.42 -4.91
C GLY A 54 -3.16 0.83 -5.59
N ASP A 55 -3.21 0.78 -6.92
CA ASP A 55 -3.57 1.87 -7.81
C ASP A 55 -2.76 3.15 -7.53
N LEU A 56 -1.44 2.96 -7.34
CA LEU A 56 -0.50 4.04 -7.07
C LEU A 56 -0.22 4.88 -8.30
N ILE A 57 -0.22 4.25 -9.48
CA ILE A 57 -0.04 4.88 -10.78
C ILE A 57 -1.26 4.63 -11.67
N ASP A 58 -1.46 5.48 -12.66
CA ASP A 58 -2.58 5.31 -13.59
C ASP A 58 -2.41 4.10 -14.51
N ASN A 59 -1.18 3.86 -14.99
CA ASN A 59 -0.84 2.69 -15.82
C ASN A 59 -1.87 2.40 -16.90
N ALA A 60 -2.31 3.44 -17.63
CA ALA A 60 -3.22 3.28 -18.75
C ALA A 60 -2.53 2.48 -19.87
N THR A 61 -3.14 1.36 -20.26
CA THR A 61 -2.69 0.47 -21.34
C THR A 61 -3.74 0.41 -22.43
N ARG A 62 -3.41 -0.20 -23.58
CA ARG A 62 -4.35 -0.38 -24.71
C ARG A 62 -5.63 -1.16 -24.32
N SER A 63 -5.59 -1.94 -23.25
CA SER A 63 -6.73 -2.67 -22.71
C SER A 63 -7.51 -1.90 -21.63
N SER A 64 -7.08 -0.69 -21.29
CA SER A 64 -7.75 0.15 -20.31
C SER A 64 -9.04 0.74 -20.87
N VAL A 65 -10.04 0.94 -20.00
CA VAL A 65 -11.28 1.65 -20.34
C VAL A 65 -11.03 3.15 -20.50
N GLY A 66 -9.98 3.68 -19.84
CA GLY A 66 -9.58 5.07 -19.91
C GLY A 66 -8.84 5.42 -21.20
N ASP A 67 -8.73 6.72 -21.46
CA ASP A 67 -8.01 7.25 -22.62
C ASP A 67 -6.49 7.16 -22.38
N ILE A 68 -5.83 6.24 -23.09
CA ILE A 68 -4.38 6.07 -23.05
C ILE A 68 -3.60 7.29 -23.59
N TYR A 69 -4.25 8.15 -24.34
CA TYR A 69 -3.64 9.35 -24.90
C TYR A 69 -3.70 10.55 -23.93
N SER A 70 -4.50 10.47 -22.87
CA SER A 70 -4.54 11.50 -21.81
C SER A 70 -3.31 11.44 -20.89
N THR A 71 -2.67 10.30 -20.80
CA THR A 71 -1.46 10.08 -19.98
C THR A 71 -0.22 10.52 -20.75
N GLN A 72 0.48 11.54 -20.23
CA GLN A 72 1.69 12.09 -20.84
C GLN A 72 2.96 11.28 -20.52
N LEU A 73 2.91 10.39 -19.53
CA LEU A 73 4.04 9.62 -19.04
C LEU A 73 3.95 8.15 -19.44
N SER A 74 5.04 7.58 -19.92
CA SER A 74 5.17 6.15 -20.12
C SER A 74 5.08 5.39 -18.79
N PRO A 75 4.77 4.08 -18.76
CA PRO A 75 4.73 3.29 -17.53
C PRO A 75 6.02 3.40 -16.70
N MET A 76 7.20 3.42 -17.33
CA MET A 76 8.48 3.59 -16.65
C MET A 76 8.60 4.96 -15.97
N GLU A 77 8.20 6.03 -16.66
CA GLU A 77 8.19 7.38 -16.09
C GLU A 77 7.20 7.50 -14.92
N GLN A 78 6.07 6.79 -15.00
CA GLN A 78 5.12 6.72 -13.88
C GLN A 78 5.69 6.00 -12.67
N ILE A 79 6.43 4.90 -12.86
CA ILE A 79 7.17 4.19 -11.80
C ILE A 79 8.19 5.13 -11.15
N GLN A 80 8.96 5.87 -11.97
CA GLN A 80 9.93 6.84 -11.48
C GLN A 80 9.27 7.97 -10.68
N LEU A 81 8.11 8.46 -11.16
CA LEU A 81 7.31 9.46 -10.46
C LEU A 81 6.81 8.94 -9.12
N ALA A 82 6.30 7.70 -9.06
CA ALA A 82 5.87 7.07 -7.83
C ALA A 82 7.02 6.91 -6.83
N ASN A 83 8.16 6.39 -7.29
CA ASN A 83 9.36 6.25 -6.47
C ASN A 83 9.83 7.60 -5.90
N LYS A 84 9.87 8.64 -6.71
CA LYS A 84 10.20 10.01 -6.27
C LYS A 84 9.19 10.55 -5.26
N THR A 85 7.90 10.35 -5.53
CA THR A 85 6.81 10.86 -4.68
C THR A 85 6.80 10.19 -3.32
N PHE A 86 6.99 8.88 -3.27
CA PHE A 86 6.94 8.09 -2.03
C PHE A 86 8.31 7.90 -1.37
N ALA A 87 9.42 8.40 -1.94
CA ALA A 87 10.77 8.28 -1.36
C ALA A 87 10.85 8.71 0.12
N PRO A 88 10.14 9.76 0.60
CA PRO A 88 10.17 10.13 2.01
C PRO A 88 9.60 9.07 2.97
N LEU A 89 8.85 8.09 2.45
CA LEU A 89 8.26 6.99 3.22
C LEU A 89 9.16 5.75 3.32
N LYS A 90 10.36 5.79 2.75
CA LYS A 90 11.33 4.69 2.82
C LYS A 90 11.60 4.29 4.28
N GLY A 91 11.55 2.97 4.54
CA GLY A 91 11.67 2.42 5.91
C GLY A 91 10.40 2.48 6.76
N ARG A 92 9.32 3.11 6.28
CA ARG A 92 8.04 3.25 7.00
C ARG A 92 6.91 2.41 6.39
N ILE A 93 7.17 1.71 5.30
CA ILE A 93 6.17 0.89 4.61
C ILE A 93 6.02 -0.44 5.35
N LEU A 94 4.81 -0.73 5.81
CA LEU A 94 4.46 -1.98 6.50
C LEU A 94 4.08 -3.09 5.51
N CYS A 95 3.44 -2.70 4.40
CA CYS A 95 2.98 -3.62 3.38
C CYS A 95 2.73 -2.88 2.07
N ALA A 96 2.92 -3.57 0.94
CA ALA A 96 2.48 -3.12 -0.38
C ALA A 96 1.73 -4.25 -1.09
N VAL A 97 0.58 -3.92 -1.67
CA VAL A 97 -0.20 -4.82 -2.53
C VAL A 97 -0.54 -4.11 -3.84
N PRO A 98 -0.67 -4.83 -4.98
CA PRO A 98 -1.04 -4.22 -6.25
C PRO A 98 -2.50 -3.82 -6.27
N GLY A 99 -2.81 -2.85 -7.11
CA GLY A 99 -4.15 -2.54 -7.55
C GLY A 99 -4.44 -3.07 -8.95
N ASN A 100 -5.65 -2.86 -9.41
CA ASN A 100 -6.05 -3.35 -10.73
C ASN A 100 -5.36 -2.58 -11.88
N HIS A 101 -4.84 -1.39 -11.64
CA HIS A 101 -4.07 -0.64 -12.64
C HIS A 101 -2.69 -1.26 -12.85
N GLU A 102 -1.95 -1.57 -11.80
CA GLU A 102 -0.65 -2.24 -11.90
C GLU A 102 -0.79 -3.68 -12.43
N GLU A 103 -1.84 -4.39 -12.03
CA GLU A 103 -2.10 -5.76 -12.51
C GLU A 103 -2.27 -5.87 -14.04
N ARG A 104 -2.66 -4.80 -14.73
CA ARG A 104 -2.80 -4.81 -16.19
C ARG A 104 -1.49 -5.18 -16.88
N THR A 105 -0.40 -4.54 -16.47
CA THR A 105 0.94 -4.82 -17.01
C THR A 105 1.45 -6.19 -16.59
N TYR A 106 1.18 -6.60 -15.35
CA TYR A 106 1.55 -7.95 -14.91
C TYR A 106 0.86 -9.02 -15.75
N ARG A 107 -0.42 -8.88 -16.04
CA ARG A 107 -1.19 -9.84 -16.86
C ARG A 107 -0.77 -9.83 -18.33
N ALA A 108 -0.38 -8.67 -18.87
CA ALA A 108 0.02 -8.53 -20.27
C ALA A 108 1.46 -8.99 -20.52
N ASP A 109 2.38 -8.59 -19.64
CA ASP A 109 3.81 -8.63 -19.92
C ASP A 109 4.63 -9.33 -18.80
N GLY A 110 3.99 -9.74 -17.69
CA GLY A 110 4.65 -10.38 -16.57
C GLY A 110 5.49 -9.42 -15.71
N ILE A 111 5.30 -8.10 -15.88
CA ILE A 111 6.06 -7.08 -15.14
C ILE A 111 5.24 -6.61 -13.93
N ASP A 112 5.76 -6.83 -12.74
CA ASP A 112 5.13 -6.45 -11.49
C ASP A 112 5.56 -5.03 -11.08
N ILE A 113 4.74 -4.06 -11.43
CA ILE A 113 4.99 -2.64 -11.19
C ILE A 113 5.01 -2.33 -9.69
N THR A 114 4.08 -2.90 -8.93
CA THR A 114 4.00 -2.64 -7.48
C THR A 114 5.21 -3.21 -6.76
N TRP A 115 5.69 -4.39 -7.16
CA TRP A 115 6.93 -4.92 -6.63
C TRP A 115 8.13 -4.04 -6.94
N LEU A 116 8.23 -3.51 -8.17
CA LEU A 116 9.30 -2.59 -8.56
C LEU A 116 9.31 -1.34 -7.68
N ILE A 117 8.14 -0.73 -7.45
CA ILE A 117 7.99 0.45 -6.58
C ILE A 117 8.36 0.09 -5.13
N ALA A 118 7.79 -0.99 -4.59
CA ALA A 118 8.04 -1.43 -3.23
C ALA A 118 9.53 -1.75 -2.99
N ASN A 119 10.17 -2.42 -3.95
CA ASN A 119 11.58 -2.78 -3.87
C ASN A 119 12.50 -1.54 -3.85
N GLU A 120 12.25 -0.56 -4.71
CA GLU A 120 13.01 0.70 -4.72
C GLU A 120 12.81 1.49 -3.42
N LEU A 121 11.62 1.44 -2.84
CA LEU A 121 11.32 2.05 -1.54
C LEU A 121 11.84 1.23 -0.34
N GLY A 122 12.55 0.12 -0.58
CA GLY A 122 13.12 -0.72 0.47
C GLY A 122 12.10 -1.57 1.22
N ALA A 123 10.98 -1.90 0.58
CA ALA A 123 9.89 -2.71 1.13
C ALA A 123 9.56 -3.94 0.26
N GLY A 124 10.52 -4.41 -0.55
CA GLY A 124 10.32 -5.58 -1.41
C GLY A 124 10.02 -6.86 -0.63
N ASP A 125 10.53 -7.00 0.59
CA ASP A 125 10.24 -8.09 1.53
C ASP A 125 8.84 -7.98 2.19
N ARG A 126 8.19 -6.84 2.02
CA ARG A 126 6.84 -6.50 2.54
C ARG A 126 5.81 -6.36 1.42
N TYR A 127 6.15 -6.83 0.24
CA TYR A 127 5.24 -6.90 -0.89
C TYR A 127 4.46 -8.22 -0.89
N ALA A 128 3.18 -8.15 -1.27
CA ALA A 128 2.35 -9.31 -1.53
C ALA A 128 1.60 -9.13 -2.85
N PRO A 129 1.63 -10.11 -3.78
CA PRO A 129 1.08 -9.96 -5.14
C PRO A 129 -0.46 -9.97 -5.21
N ASP A 130 -1.14 -10.18 -4.08
CA ASP A 130 -2.59 -10.28 -4.03
C ASP A 130 -3.12 -9.65 -2.74
N ALA A 131 -2.96 -10.35 -1.62
CA ALA A 131 -3.41 -9.92 -0.32
C ALA A 131 -2.41 -10.33 0.77
N ALA A 132 -2.33 -9.55 1.84
CA ALA A 132 -1.47 -9.82 2.96
C ALA A 132 -2.22 -9.84 4.29
N LEU A 133 -1.77 -10.72 5.20
CA LEU A 133 -2.04 -10.60 6.62
C LEU A 133 -0.78 -10.08 7.30
N VAL A 134 -0.83 -8.84 7.75
CA VAL A 134 0.30 -8.13 8.35
C VAL A 134 0.18 -8.17 9.86
N PHE A 135 1.19 -8.72 10.53
CA PHE A 135 1.33 -8.67 11.98
C PHE A 135 2.32 -7.57 12.36
N VAL A 136 1.83 -6.55 13.04
CA VAL A 136 2.65 -5.43 13.51
C VAL A 136 2.81 -5.53 15.02
N SER A 137 4.03 -5.73 15.46
CA SER A 137 4.37 -5.88 16.88
C SER A 137 4.97 -4.59 17.45
N LEU A 138 4.40 -4.11 18.55
CA LEU A 138 4.78 -2.89 19.27
C LEU A 138 5.27 -3.23 20.67
N GLY A 139 6.21 -2.45 21.16
CA GLY A 139 6.72 -2.56 22.53
C GLY A 139 7.73 -3.69 22.71
N GLU A 140 8.11 -3.94 23.93
CA GLU A 140 9.13 -4.93 24.28
C GLU A 140 8.51 -6.25 24.74
N ASN A 141 9.01 -7.36 24.19
CA ASN A 141 8.69 -8.70 24.65
C ASN A 141 9.51 -9.01 25.91
N SER A 142 9.04 -8.55 27.06
CA SER A 142 9.68 -8.84 28.35
C SER A 142 9.05 -10.05 29.01
N ARG A 143 9.90 -10.97 29.52
CA ARG A 143 9.45 -12.10 30.33
C ARG A 143 8.91 -11.63 31.70
N ARG A 144 9.22 -10.42 32.13
CA ARG A 144 8.76 -9.82 33.39
C ARG A 144 7.58 -8.89 33.11
N LYS A 145 6.42 -9.20 33.69
CA LYS A 145 5.18 -8.40 33.56
C LYS A 145 5.33 -6.93 33.96
N SER A 146 6.39 -6.58 34.71
CA SER A 146 6.68 -5.22 35.18
C SER A 146 7.45 -4.35 34.16
N GLU A 147 8.00 -4.94 33.07
CA GLU A 147 8.93 -4.24 32.19
C GLU A 147 8.33 -3.90 30.80
N GLY A 148 7.05 -4.13 30.62
CA GLY A 148 6.35 -3.85 29.36
C GLY A 148 5.75 -5.10 28.72
N ARG A 149 4.83 -4.87 27.81
CA ARG A 149 4.13 -5.93 27.09
C ARG A 149 4.15 -5.64 25.60
N GLN A 150 4.69 -6.57 24.83
CA GLN A 150 4.54 -6.53 23.38
C GLN A 150 3.07 -6.73 23.01
N THR A 151 2.55 -5.86 22.17
CA THR A 151 1.22 -5.98 21.58
C THR A 151 1.37 -6.19 20.08
N THR A 152 0.68 -7.19 19.54
CA THR A 152 0.67 -7.46 18.10
C THR A 152 -0.72 -7.19 17.56
N TYR A 153 -0.77 -6.38 16.50
CA TYR A 153 -1.98 -6.12 15.74
C TYR A 153 -1.93 -6.92 14.44
N SER A 154 -3.07 -7.50 14.05
CA SER A 154 -3.25 -8.12 12.75
C SER A 154 -4.03 -7.18 11.83
N ILE A 155 -3.50 -6.98 10.61
CA ILE A 155 -4.11 -6.12 9.60
C ILE A 155 -4.23 -6.93 8.31
N TYR A 156 -5.45 -7.15 7.84
CA TYR A 156 -5.67 -7.70 6.51
C TYR A 156 -5.60 -6.59 5.47
N VAL A 157 -4.74 -6.77 4.46
CA VAL A 157 -4.51 -5.79 3.40
C VAL A 157 -4.88 -6.40 2.06
N ASN A 158 -5.75 -5.73 1.35
CA ASN A 158 -6.17 -6.05 -0.02
C ASN A 158 -6.61 -4.75 -0.70
N HIS A 159 -6.30 -4.57 -1.98
CA HIS A 159 -6.79 -3.41 -2.74
C HIS A 159 -8.31 -3.42 -2.88
N GLY A 160 -8.91 -4.59 -2.85
CA GLY A 160 -10.34 -4.78 -3.03
C GLY A 160 -10.72 -4.94 -4.51
N ASN A 161 -11.84 -5.61 -4.73
CA ASN A 161 -12.43 -5.76 -6.05
C ASN A 161 -13.71 -4.92 -6.09
N GLY A 162 -13.68 -3.81 -6.79
CA GLY A 162 -14.73 -2.81 -6.95
C GLY A 162 -16.10 -3.36 -7.28
N GLY A 163 -16.99 -2.66 -7.74
CA GLY A 163 -18.00 -2.99 -8.72
C GLY A 163 -19.38 -3.40 -8.28
N GLY A 164 -19.70 -3.50 -7.06
CA GLY A 164 -21.11 -3.69 -6.67
C GLY A 164 -21.88 -2.36 -6.71
N ARG A 165 -22.84 -2.19 -7.65
CA ARG A 165 -23.74 -1.01 -7.65
C ARG A 165 -24.62 -0.94 -6.39
N LYS A 166 -24.84 -2.07 -5.70
CA LYS A 166 -25.69 -2.17 -4.52
C LYS A 166 -24.83 -2.20 -3.25
N ILE A 167 -25.24 -1.47 -2.22
CA ILE A 167 -24.61 -1.43 -0.89
C ILE A 167 -24.45 -2.83 -0.30
N GLY A 168 -25.44 -3.71 -0.45
CA GLY A 168 -25.38 -5.09 0.04
C GLY A 168 -24.20 -5.90 -0.50
N GLY A 169 -23.81 -5.71 -1.77
CA GLY A 169 -22.62 -6.39 -2.32
C GLY A 169 -21.31 -5.94 -1.69
N LYS A 170 -21.21 -4.67 -1.29
CA LYS A 170 -20.04 -4.14 -0.59
C LYS A 170 -19.96 -4.66 0.86
N ILE A 171 -21.10 -4.69 1.56
CA ILE A 171 -21.18 -5.18 2.94
C ILE A 171 -20.87 -6.68 3.01
N ASN A 172 -21.39 -7.48 2.09
CA ASN A 172 -21.14 -8.92 2.08
C ASN A 172 -19.65 -9.21 1.89
N ARG A 173 -18.94 -8.49 1.02
CA ARG A 173 -17.48 -8.63 0.87
C ARG A 173 -16.70 -8.27 2.13
N LEU A 174 -17.09 -7.20 2.82
CA LEU A 174 -16.47 -6.86 4.11
C LEU A 174 -16.71 -7.98 5.14
N ALA A 175 -17.90 -8.58 5.15
CA ALA A 175 -18.20 -9.71 6.01
C ALA A 175 -17.37 -10.95 5.66
N ASP A 176 -17.17 -11.23 4.36
CA ASP A 176 -16.31 -12.32 3.89
C ASP A 176 -14.84 -12.11 4.33
N TYR A 177 -14.33 -10.89 4.21
CA TYR A 177 -12.96 -10.56 4.67
C TYR A 177 -12.84 -10.65 6.20
N ALA A 178 -13.85 -10.24 6.95
CA ALA A 178 -13.83 -10.34 8.42
C ALA A 178 -13.79 -11.78 8.94
N GLN A 179 -14.13 -12.79 8.11
CA GLN A 179 -14.00 -14.20 8.46
C GLN A 179 -12.59 -14.76 8.25
N ILE A 180 -11.70 -14.02 7.56
CA ILE A 180 -10.32 -14.43 7.27
C ILE A 180 -9.38 -14.09 8.44
N VAL A 181 -9.74 -13.12 9.25
CA VAL A 181 -8.98 -12.60 10.39
C VAL A 181 -9.54 -13.13 11.70
#